data_839e96930b9fac7263d2946560e576f6
#
_entry.id   839e96930b9fac7263d2946560e576f6
#
_cell.length_a   1.000
_cell.length_b   1.000
_cell.length_c   1.000
_cell.angle_alpha   90.00
_cell.angle_beta   90.00
_cell.angle_gamma   90.00
#
_symmetry.space_group_name_H-M   'P 1'
#
loop_
_entity.id
_entity.type
_entity.pdbx_description
1 polymer ?
#
loop_
_entity_poly.entity_id
_entity_poly.type
_entity_poly.pdbx_seq_one_letter_code
_entity_poly.pdbx_strand_id
1 'polypeptide(L)'
;MAKGSSSAAGAQAANEGGLSHVLVCGGTLHEWRQASVGEWKLQLDTFVDSVHESGARWLTVCPYAGPSGVEDEIASIVLEACGGQRNGNRISFIANDGLVVVVDLCADGRERFAHALNQIRGESASTRQEKEISEEILRAAMLPPGFVDPDLILIFGSPTQIPPSLMWELSYSELVFLDVSWRKCNVDHVQMAINDFQRRDRRFGGVDS
;
A
#
# COMPACT_ATOMS: atom_id res chain seq x y z
N MET A 1 35.97 -6.22 -32.42
CA MET A 1 35.55 -7.31 -31.59
C MET A 1 35.60 -6.84 -30.14
N ALA A 2 34.46 -6.57 -29.52
CA ALA A 2 34.25 -6.64 -28.08
C ALA A 2 32.76 -6.45 -27.84
N LYS A 3 32.07 -7.50 -27.47
CA LYS A 3 30.68 -7.53 -27.04
C LYS A 3 30.60 -6.94 -25.64
N GLY A 4 29.88 -5.84 -25.49
CA GLY A 4 29.46 -5.33 -24.19
C GLY A 4 28.05 -5.80 -23.94
N SER A 5 27.88 -6.87 -23.17
CA SER A 5 26.62 -7.31 -22.62
C SER A 5 26.28 -6.41 -21.42
N SER A 6 25.37 -5.48 -21.60
CA SER A 6 24.75 -4.77 -20.49
C SER A 6 23.68 -5.69 -19.90
N SER A 7 24.03 -6.30 -18.77
CA SER A 7 23.13 -7.07 -17.92
C SER A 7 22.19 -6.10 -17.19
N ALA A 8 20.94 -6.09 -17.61
CA ALA A 8 19.85 -5.53 -16.79
C ALA A 8 19.53 -6.53 -15.66
N ALA A 9 20.31 -6.47 -14.59
CA ALA A 9 19.99 -7.11 -13.33
C ALA A 9 19.21 -6.10 -12.48
N GLY A 10 17.94 -5.92 -12.76
CA GLY A 10 16.95 -5.19 -11.97
C GLY A 10 16.22 -6.18 -11.06
N ALA A 11 16.73 -6.30 -9.85
CA ALA A 11 16.04 -6.54 -8.58
C ALA A 11 14.84 -7.51 -8.59
N GLN A 12 15.09 -8.76 -8.36
CA GLN A 12 14.24 -9.65 -7.59
C GLN A 12 15.09 -10.22 -6.46
N ALA A 13 15.26 -9.45 -5.40
CA ALA A 13 15.52 -10.02 -4.10
C ALA A 13 14.15 -10.26 -3.45
N ALA A 14 13.49 -11.34 -3.85
CA ALA A 14 12.46 -11.95 -3.03
C ALA A 14 13.13 -12.27 -1.69
N ASN A 15 12.67 -11.61 -0.65
CA ASN A 15 13.07 -11.93 0.70
C ASN A 15 12.46 -13.31 0.98
N GLU A 16 13.26 -14.36 1.03
CA GLU A 16 12.80 -15.70 1.38
C GLU A 16 12.16 -15.64 2.78
N GLY A 17 10.82 -15.60 2.83
CA GLY A 17 10.03 -15.76 4.06
C GLY A 17 9.96 -14.55 5.01
N GLY A 18 10.12 -13.30 4.56
CA GLY A 18 10.01 -12.11 5.40
C GLY A 18 8.93 -11.13 4.93
N LEU A 19 8.25 -10.49 5.88
CA LEU A 19 7.28 -9.42 5.63
C LEU A 19 7.98 -8.22 4.96
N SER A 20 7.63 -7.92 3.72
CA SER A 20 8.21 -6.82 2.95
C SER A 20 7.30 -5.61 2.85
N HIS A 21 6.00 -5.84 2.66
CA HIS A 21 5.02 -4.79 2.44
C HIS A 21 3.76 -5.03 3.28
N VAL A 22 3.42 -4.07 4.12
CA VAL A 22 2.17 -4.04 4.89
C VAL A 22 1.24 -3.01 4.28
N LEU A 23 -0.01 -3.39 4.06
CA LEU A 23 -1.07 -2.47 3.69
C LEU A 23 -2.06 -2.34 4.84
N VAL A 24 -2.34 -1.11 5.23
CA VAL A 24 -3.35 -0.76 6.24
C VAL A 24 -4.56 -0.18 5.54
N CYS A 25 -5.70 -0.83 5.66
CA CYS A 25 -6.96 -0.37 5.11
C CYS A 25 -7.94 -0.03 6.25
N GLY A 26 -8.28 1.25 6.40
CA GLY A 26 -9.16 1.65 7.50
C GLY A 26 -9.65 3.08 7.44
N GLY A 27 -10.80 3.31 8.06
CA GLY A 27 -11.50 4.58 8.00
C GLY A 27 -12.11 4.86 6.64
N THR A 28 -13.15 5.65 6.62
CA THR A 28 -13.76 6.16 5.38
C THR A 28 -13.14 7.49 4.99
N LEU A 29 -13.25 7.90 3.71
CA LEU A 29 -12.83 9.25 3.30
C LEU A 29 -13.54 10.35 4.10
N HIS A 30 -14.76 10.11 4.56
CA HIS A 30 -15.46 11.02 5.45
C HIS A 30 -14.75 11.16 6.81
N GLU A 31 -14.38 10.06 7.44
CA GLU A 31 -13.61 10.05 8.70
C GLU A 31 -12.22 10.66 8.52
N TRP A 32 -11.59 10.36 7.40
CA TRP A 32 -10.27 10.90 7.04
C TRP A 32 -10.28 12.43 6.92
N ARG A 33 -11.31 12.98 6.27
CA ARG A 33 -11.50 14.43 6.13
C ARG A 33 -11.75 15.12 7.48
N GLN A 34 -12.40 14.43 8.42
CA GLN A 34 -12.70 14.96 9.75
C GLN A 34 -11.54 14.86 10.73
N ALA A 35 -10.52 14.08 10.42
CA ALA A 35 -9.35 13.94 11.26
C ALA A 35 -8.47 15.20 11.20
N SER A 36 -8.05 15.67 12.35
CA SER A 36 -7.11 16.77 12.48
C SER A 36 -5.69 16.34 12.04
N VAL A 37 -4.83 17.30 11.77
CA VAL A 37 -3.40 17.08 11.49
C VAL A 37 -2.73 16.26 12.61
N GLY A 38 -3.06 16.57 13.87
CA GLY A 38 -2.52 15.84 15.03
C GLY A 38 -2.99 14.39 15.10
N GLU A 39 -4.26 14.12 14.78
CA GLU A 39 -4.79 12.75 14.71
C GLU A 39 -4.15 11.96 13.57
N TRP A 40 -3.97 12.57 12.38
CA TRP A 40 -3.25 11.96 11.27
C TRP A 40 -1.81 11.63 11.63
N LYS A 41 -1.11 12.59 12.24
CA LYS A 41 0.27 12.36 12.67
C LYS A 41 0.37 11.19 13.64
N LEU A 42 -0.45 11.17 14.68
CA LEU A 42 -0.47 10.09 15.67
C LEU A 42 -0.74 8.74 15.02
N GLN A 43 -1.68 8.69 14.08
CA GLN A 43 -2.05 7.44 13.42
C GLN A 43 -0.95 6.94 12.47
N LEU A 44 -0.34 7.86 11.71
CA LEU A 44 0.79 7.51 10.85
C LEU A 44 2.00 7.06 11.67
N ASP A 45 2.34 7.75 12.76
CA ASP A 45 3.42 7.35 13.66
C ASP A 45 3.16 5.94 14.23
N THR A 46 1.92 5.65 14.65
CA THR A 46 1.53 4.31 15.14
C THR A 46 1.78 3.21 14.10
N PHE A 47 1.39 3.43 12.85
CA PHE A 47 1.60 2.44 11.79
C PHE A 47 3.08 2.33 11.41
N VAL A 48 3.77 3.46 11.29
CA VAL A 48 5.19 3.52 10.95
C VAL A 48 6.02 2.75 11.97
N ASP A 49 5.85 3.03 13.25
CA ASP A 49 6.62 2.38 14.32
C ASP A 49 6.36 0.87 14.34
N SER A 50 5.08 0.45 14.28
CA SER A 50 4.74 -0.97 14.31
C SER A 50 5.25 -1.74 13.09
N VAL A 51 5.19 -1.14 11.89
CA VAL A 51 5.63 -1.78 10.66
C VAL A 51 7.15 -1.77 10.55
N HIS A 52 7.81 -0.70 10.96
CA HIS A 52 9.27 -0.63 11.00
C HIS A 52 9.89 -1.74 11.84
N GLU A 53 9.35 -2.02 13.02
CA GLU A 53 9.81 -3.11 13.91
C GLU A 53 9.72 -4.50 13.26
N SER A 54 8.82 -4.69 12.29
CA SER A 54 8.68 -5.96 11.56
C SER A 54 9.77 -6.20 10.51
N GLY A 55 10.56 -5.17 10.18
CA GLY A 55 11.55 -5.19 9.11
C GLY A 55 11.00 -4.98 7.70
N ALA A 56 9.72 -4.64 7.57
CA ALA A 56 9.10 -4.31 6.28
C ALA A 56 9.71 -3.03 5.69
N ARG A 57 9.72 -2.96 4.36
CA ARG A 57 10.27 -1.82 3.60
C ARG A 57 9.20 -0.86 3.12
N TRP A 58 7.96 -1.32 3.03
CA TRP A 58 6.84 -0.56 2.47
C TRP A 58 5.63 -0.62 3.38
N LEU A 59 5.01 0.52 3.55
CA LEU A 59 3.73 0.69 4.22
C LEU A 59 2.79 1.45 3.27
N THR A 60 1.65 0.86 2.95
CA THR A 60 0.56 1.56 2.27
C THR A 60 -0.60 1.77 3.23
N VAL A 61 -1.16 2.97 3.25
CA VAL A 61 -2.39 3.28 4.00
C VAL A 61 -3.45 3.69 3.00
N CYS A 62 -4.60 3.01 3.00
CA CYS A 62 -5.71 3.32 2.10
C CYS A 62 -7.04 3.40 2.86
N PRO A 63 -8.04 4.15 2.35
CA PRO A 63 -9.34 4.23 2.99
C PRO A 63 -10.13 2.93 2.79
N TYR A 64 -11.00 2.62 3.75
CA TYR A 64 -11.92 1.49 3.63
C TYR A 64 -12.93 1.70 2.50
N ALA A 65 -13.52 2.90 2.43
CA ALA A 65 -14.50 3.30 1.42
C ALA A 65 -14.71 4.83 1.47
N GLY A 66 -15.44 5.36 0.51
CA GLY A 66 -15.91 6.75 0.53
C GLY A 66 -16.18 7.29 -0.87
N PRO A 67 -16.97 8.36 -0.99
CA PRO A 67 -17.19 9.02 -2.25
C PRO A 67 -15.94 9.80 -2.68
N SER A 68 -15.61 9.78 -3.96
CA SER A 68 -14.57 10.63 -4.55
C SER A 68 -14.94 12.13 -4.48
N GLY A 69 -13.92 12.99 -4.63
CA GLY A 69 -14.08 14.45 -4.68
C GLY A 69 -13.69 15.17 -3.38
N VAL A 70 -13.17 14.48 -2.38
CA VAL A 70 -12.68 15.06 -1.12
C VAL A 70 -11.16 14.87 -0.94
N GLU A 71 -10.50 14.29 -1.93
CA GLU A 71 -9.10 13.88 -1.86
C GLU A 71 -8.15 15.08 -1.67
N ASP A 72 -8.47 16.24 -2.25
CA ASP A 72 -7.64 17.44 -2.11
C ASP A 72 -7.64 18.00 -0.68
N GLU A 73 -8.80 17.98 -0.02
CA GLU A 73 -8.93 18.40 1.37
C GLU A 73 -8.13 17.47 2.29
N ILE A 74 -8.29 16.16 2.11
CA ILE A 74 -7.58 15.15 2.89
C ILE A 74 -6.07 15.23 2.62
N ALA A 75 -5.68 15.39 1.35
CA ALA A 75 -4.28 15.51 0.98
C ALA A 75 -3.59 16.67 1.69
N SER A 76 -4.27 17.80 1.83
CA SER A 76 -3.72 18.97 2.54
C SER A 76 -3.44 18.65 4.01
N ILE A 77 -4.37 17.96 4.68
CA ILE A 77 -4.22 17.57 6.08
C ILE A 77 -3.08 16.55 6.27
N VAL A 78 -3.03 15.55 5.39
CA VAL A 78 -2.00 14.49 5.45
C VAL A 78 -0.62 15.06 5.16
N LEU A 79 -0.48 15.93 4.15
CA LEU A 79 0.79 16.59 3.83
C LEU A 79 1.31 17.45 4.99
N GLU A 80 0.43 18.14 5.69
CA GLU A 80 0.79 18.90 6.89
C GLU A 80 1.24 17.97 8.03
N ALA A 81 0.62 16.78 8.14
CA ALA A 81 0.95 15.81 9.18
C ALA A 81 2.29 15.10 8.95
N CYS A 82 2.63 14.74 7.72
CA CYS A 82 3.80 13.89 7.41
C CYS A 82 4.91 14.59 6.60
N GLY A 83 4.66 15.77 6.00
CA GLY A 83 5.64 16.49 5.19
C GLY A 83 6.03 15.79 3.88
N GLY A 84 5.19 14.90 3.37
CA GLY A 84 5.46 14.10 2.19
C GLY A 84 5.32 14.84 0.86
N GLN A 85 5.40 14.08 -0.23
CA GLN A 85 5.17 14.57 -1.60
C GLN A 85 3.91 13.95 -2.16
N ARG A 86 3.08 14.75 -2.83
CA ARG A 86 1.87 14.30 -3.49
C ARG A 86 2.10 14.04 -4.98
N ASN A 87 1.61 12.91 -5.47
CA ASN A 87 1.49 12.59 -6.89
C ASN A 87 0.09 12.01 -7.15
N GLY A 88 -0.78 12.80 -7.78
CA GLY A 88 -2.19 12.42 -7.98
C GLY A 88 -2.91 12.17 -6.66
N ASN A 89 -3.45 10.98 -6.49
CA ASN A 89 -4.13 10.55 -5.25
C ASN A 89 -3.20 9.89 -4.23
N ARG A 90 -1.88 9.93 -4.44
CA ARG A 90 -0.91 9.33 -3.52
C ARG A 90 -0.03 10.39 -2.88
N ILE A 91 0.20 10.23 -1.58
CA ILE A 91 1.16 11.00 -0.80
C ILE A 91 2.22 10.04 -0.32
N SER A 92 3.49 10.34 -0.58
CA SER A 92 4.62 9.49 -0.20
C SER A 92 5.63 10.23 0.64
N PHE A 93 6.22 9.53 1.59
CA PHE A 93 7.34 10.02 2.40
C PHE A 93 8.20 8.85 2.87
N ILE A 94 9.41 9.16 3.33
CA ILE A 94 10.31 8.16 3.92
C ILE A 94 10.33 8.39 5.42
N ALA A 95 10.04 7.33 6.17
CA ALA A 95 10.06 7.31 7.62
C ALA A 95 11.10 6.31 8.13
N ASN A 96 11.49 6.42 9.39
CA ASN A 96 12.34 5.48 10.14
C ASN A 96 13.26 4.60 9.27
N ASP A 97 14.53 4.94 9.21
CA ASP A 97 15.60 4.17 8.53
C ASP A 97 15.28 3.63 7.12
N GLY A 98 14.41 4.32 6.38
CA GLY A 98 14.14 4.02 4.98
C GLY A 98 12.82 3.29 4.71
N LEU A 99 11.92 3.16 5.68
CA LEU A 99 10.55 2.71 5.44
C LEU A 99 9.83 3.70 4.49
N VAL A 100 9.44 3.23 3.32
CA VAL A 100 8.70 4.03 2.36
C VAL A 100 7.21 3.92 2.66
N VAL A 101 6.58 5.06 2.94
CA VAL A 101 5.16 5.15 3.27
C VAL A 101 4.39 5.80 2.13
N VAL A 102 3.26 5.23 1.78
CA VAL A 102 2.31 5.79 0.82
C VAL A 102 0.92 5.84 1.44
N VAL A 103 0.31 7.02 1.42
CA VAL A 103 -1.11 7.19 1.70
C VAL A 103 -1.82 7.31 0.36
N ASP A 104 -2.60 6.30 -0.01
CA ASP A 104 -3.42 6.27 -1.24
C ASP A 104 -4.83 6.76 -0.89
N LEU A 105 -5.27 7.86 -1.50
CA LEU A 105 -6.56 8.50 -1.21
C LEU A 105 -7.71 7.89 -2.03
N CYS A 106 -7.43 6.93 -2.91
CA CYS A 106 -8.45 6.32 -3.75
C CYS A 106 -9.23 5.26 -2.98
N ALA A 107 -10.51 5.50 -2.77
CA ALA A 107 -11.41 4.61 -2.03
C ALA A 107 -12.09 3.52 -2.89
N ASP A 108 -11.96 3.58 -4.20
CA ASP A 108 -12.52 2.58 -5.14
C ASP A 108 -11.43 2.00 -6.04
N GLY A 109 -11.16 0.71 -5.87
CA GLY A 109 -10.17 -0.02 -6.66
C GLY A 109 -10.51 -0.08 -8.16
N ARG A 110 -11.80 0.03 -8.53
CA ARG A 110 -12.20 0.09 -9.94
C ARG A 110 -11.85 1.43 -10.57
N GLU A 111 -12.03 2.53 -9.83
CA GLU A 111 -11.58 3.85 -10.28
C GLU A 111 -10.06 3.86 -10.44
N ARG A 112 -9.32 3.31 -9.45
CA ARG A 112 -7.86 3.18 -9.52
C ARG A 112 -7.42 2.34 -10.72
N PHE A 113 -8.11 1.23 -11.00
CA PHE A 113 -7.86 0.40 -12.17
C PHE A 113 -8.11 1.16 -13.48
N ALA A 114 -9.21 1.89 -13.59
CA ALA A 114 -9.52 2.71 -14.76
C ALA A 114 -8.47 3.82 -14.98
N HIS A 115 -7.99 4.44 -13.91
CA HIS A 115 -6.89 5.41 -13.97
C HIS A 115 -5.59 4.78 -14.49
N ALA A 116 -5.21 3.61 -13.98
CA ALA A 116 -4.03 2.88 -14.43
C ALA A 116 -4.09 2.55 -15.94
N LEU A 117 -5.23 2.06 -16.42
CA LEU A 117 -5.44 1.81 -17.86
C LEU A 117 -5.32 3.08 -18.69
N ASN A 118 -5.89 4.21 -18.24
CA ASN A 118 -5.79 5.47 -18.95
C ASN A 118 -4.35 6.00 -18.98
N GLN A 119 -3.58 5.83 -17.91
CA GLN A 119 -2.16 6.17 -17.87
C GLN A 119 -1.38 5.36 -18.91
N ILE A 120 -1.53 4.03 -18.93
CA ILE A 120 -0.87 3.15 -19.89
C ILE A 120 -1.20 3.54 -21.33
N ARG A 121 -2.47 3.85 -21.60
CA ARG A 121 -2.91 4.31 -22.94
C ARG A 121 -2.28 5.64 -23.33
N GLY A 122 -2.19 6.58 -22.37
CA GLY A 122 -1.56 7.89 -22.60
C GLY A 122 -0.08 7.76 -22.95
N GLU A 123 0.64 6.89 -22.26
CA GLU A 123 2.05 6.58 -22.52
C GLU A 123 2.24 5.92 -23.89
N SER A 124 1.38 4.97 -24.24
CA SER A 124 1.40 4.30 -25.55
C SER A 124 1.12 5.27 -26.69
N ALA A 125 0.18 6.20 -26.52
CA ALA A 125 -0.12 7.22 -27.53
C ALA A 125 1.06 8.19 -27.74
N SER A 126 1.77 8.53 -26.67
CA SER A 126 2.95 9.42 -26.74
C SER A 126 4.15 8.76 -27.45
N THR A 127 4.30 7.46 -27.30
CA THR A 127 5.39 6.68 -27.92
C THR A 127 5.05 6.12 -29.31
N ARG A 128 3.80 6.26 -29.77
CA ARG A 128 3.26 5.66 -31.01
C ARG A 128 3.49 4.14 -31.11
N GLN A 129 3.58 3.46 -29.99
CA GLN A 129 3.70 2.00 -29.92
C GLN A 129 2.46 1.44 -29.23
N GLU A 130 1.69 0.61 -29.94
CA GLU A 130 0.71 -0.25 -29.31
C GLU A 130 1.45 -1.31 -28.52
N LYS A 131 1.42 -1.20 -27.20
CA LYS A 131 1.93 -2.24 -26.28
C LYS A 131 0.76 -3.09 -25.83
N GLU A 132 0.93 -4.40 -25.92
CA GLU A 132 0.05 -5.34 -25.24
C GLU A 132 0.14 -5.07 -23.73
N ILE A 133 -1.01 -4.94 -23.07
CA ILE A 133 -1.08 -4.70 -21.62
C ILE A 133 -0.86 -6.04 -20.93
N SER A 134 0.34 -6.27 -20.44
CA SER A 134 0.65 -7.42 -19.59
C SER A 134 0.27 -7.14 -18.13
N GLU A 135 0.18 -8.21 -17.33
CA GLU A 135 0.00 -8.11 -15.89
C GLU A 135 1.08 -7.24 -15.22
N GLU A 136 2.32 -7.39 -15.65
CA GLU A 136 3.47 -6.63 -15.15
C GLU A 136 3.33 -5.11 -15.41
N ILE A 137 2.91 -4.72 -16.62
CA ILE A 137 2.65 -3.32 -16.96
C ILE A 137 1.50 -2.77 -16.12
N LEU A 138 0.45 -3.54 -15.94
CA LEU A 138 -0.70 -3.13 -15.14
C LEU A 138 -0.33 -3.02 -13.66
N ARG A 139 0.42 -3.98 -13.12
CA ARG A 139 0.93 -3.93 -11.75
C ARG A 139 1.78 -2.69 -11.52
N ALA A 140 2.69 -2.37 -12.44
CA ALA A 140 3.53 -1.17 -12.36
C ALA A 140 2.72 0.14 -12.37
N ALA A 141 1.56 0.16 -13.01
CA ALA A 141 0.66 1.32 -13.00
C ALA A 141 -0.26 1.37 -11.75
N MET A 142 -0.58 0.20 -11.18
CA MET A 142 -1.43 0.10 -10.00
C MET A 142 -0.67 0.38 -8.70
N LEU A 143 0.57 -0.06 -8.58
CA LEU A 143 1.41 0.12 -7.41
C LEU A 143 2.28 1.38 -7.52
N PRO A 144 2.73 1.96 -6.40
CA PRO A 144 3.75 2.98 -6.43
C PRO A 144 5.07 2.44 -7.01
N PRO A 145 5.91 3.28 -7.64
CA PRO A 145 7.17 2.85 -8.23
C PRO A 145 8.07 2.12 -7.22
N GLY A 146 8.52 0.93 -7.58
CA GLY A 146 9.40 0.11 -6.75
C GLY A 146 8.69 -0.73 -5.69
N PHE A 147 7.38 -0.59 -5.53
CA PHE A 147 6.60 -1.40 -4.59
C PHE A 147 6.37 -2.82 -5.13
N VAL A 148 6.29 -3.77 -4.21
CA VAL A 148 5.78 -5.13 -4.45
C VAL A 148 4.33 -5.23 -3.96
N ASP A 149 3.63 -6.27 -4.36
CA ASP A 149 2.29 -6.56 -3.80
C ASP A 149 2.39 -6.72 -2.27
N PRO A 150 1.38 -6.31 -1.49
CA PRO A 150 1.43 -6.46 -0.05
C PRO A 150 1.39 -7.93 0.37
N ASP A 151 2.23 -8.28 1.32
CA ASP A 151 2.23 -9.60 1.95
C ASP A 151 1.09 -9.71 2.97
N LEU A 152 0.83 -8.62 3.68
CA LEU A 152 -0.14 -8.52 4.75
C LEU A 152 -1.04 -7.30 4.58
N ILE A 153 -2.34 -7.52 4.66
CA ILE A 153 -3.35 -6.44 4.67
C ILE A 153 -4.05 -6.43 6.03
N LEU A 154 -3.94 -5.33 6.74
CA LEU A 154 -4.67 -5.07 7.98
C LEU A 154 -5.94 -4.29 7.66
N ILE A 155 -7.10 -4.89 7.89
CA ILE A 155 -8.41 -4.28 7.61
C ILE A 155 -9.06 -3.88 8.93
N PHE A 156 -9.24 -2.57 9.13
CA PHE A 156 -9.94 -2.03 10.29
C PHE A 156 -11.44 -1.97 10.03
N GLY A 157 -12.17 -2.90 10.63
CA GLY A 157 -13.63 -3.00 10.48
C GLY A 157 -14.14 -4.43 10.54
N SER A 158 -15.41 -4.59 10.18
CA SER A 158 -16.08 -5.89 10.22
C SER A 158 -15.48 -6.89 9.24
N PRO A 159 -15.23 -8.16 9.65
CA PRO A 159 -14.72 -9.19 8.77
C PRO A 159 -15.75 -9.69 7.71
N THR A 160 -16.94 -9.10 7.71
CA THR A 160 -18.02 -9.51 6.81
C THR A 160 -18.00 -8.79 5.46
N GLN A 161 -17.17 -7.78 5.31
CA GLN A 161 -17.11 -6.97 4.08
C GLN A 161 -15.66 -6.71 3.67
N ILE A 162 -15.38 -6.92 2.40
CA ILE A 162 -14.10 -6.56 1.79
C ILE A 162 -14.18 -5.10 1.33
N PRO A 163 -13.19 -4.26 1.68
CA PRO A 163 -13.13 -2.88 1.21
C PRO A 163 -13.07 -2.79 -0.31
N PRO A 164 -13.88 -1.95 -0.96
CA PRO A 164 -13.84 -1.77 -2.41
C PRO A 164 -12.50 -1.18 -2.91
N SER A 165 -11.72 -0.56 -2.04
CA SER A 165 -10.39 -0.05 -2.37
C SER A 165 -9.36 -1.16 -2.66
N LEU A 166 -9.58 -2.39 -2.17
CA LEU A 166 -8.60 -3.50 -2.21
C LEU A 166 -8.75 -4.43 -3.42
N MET A 167 -9.37 -4.00 -4.51
CA MET A 167 -9.67 -4.86 -5.66
C MET A 167 -8.44 -5.58 -6.24
N TRP A 168 -7.29 -4.94 -6.26
CA TRP A 168 -6.05 -5.51 -6.82
C TRP A 168 -5.29 -6.38 -5.81
N GLU A 169 -5.21 -5.93 -4.57
CA GLU A 169 -4.30 -6.46 -3.56
C GLU A 169 -4.74 -7.80 -2.97
N LEU A 170 -6.01 -8.18 -3.14
CA LEU A 170 -6.59 -9.38 -2.53
C LEU A 170 -6.02 -10.70 -3.04
N SER A 171 -5.37 -10.71 -4.21
CA SER A 171 -5.01 -11.96 -4.90
C SER A 171 -3.84 -12.70 -4.25
N TYR A 172 -2.95 -11.97 -3.57
CA TYR A 172 -1.68 -12.53 -3.10
C TYR A 172 -1.33 -12.15 -1.65
N SER A 173 -2.25 -11.51 -0.94
CA SER A 173 -2.02 -11.00 0.41
C SER A 173 -2.74 -11.83 1.46
N GLU A 174 -2.15 -11.97 2.64
CA GLU A 174 -2.88 -12.45 3.81
C GLU A 174 -3.72 -11.33 4.43
N LEU A 175 -4.97 -11.61 4.77
CA LEU A 175 -5.89 -10.63 5.34
C LEU A 175 -6.04 -10.84 6.85
N VAL A 176 -5.86 -9.79 7.61
CA VAL A 176 -6.15 -9.75 9.04
C VAL A 176 -7.17 -8.67 9.34
N PHE A 177 -8.31 -9.07 9.87
CA PHE A 177 -9.36 -8.15 10.29
C PHE A 177 -9.16 -7.76 11.76
N LEU A 178 -9.14 -6.46 12.02
CA LEU A 178 -9.04 -5.89 13.34
C LEU A 178 -10.38 -5.26 13.71
N ASP A 179 -11.06 -5.83 14.70
CA ASP A 179 -12.35 -5.32 15.22
C ASP A 179 -12.11 -4.09 16.13
N VAL A 180 -11.46 -3.10 15.56
CA VAL A 180 -11.20 -1.81 16.17
C VAL A 180 -11.34 -0.72 15.12
N SER A 181 -11.91 0.43 15.49
CA SER A 181 -11.94 1.55 14.54
C SER A 181 -10.52 2.07 14.30
N TRP A 182 -10.26 2.50 13.07
CA TRP A 182 -8.97 3.02 12.67
C TRP A 182 -8.45 4.13 13.61
N ARG A 183 -9.34 4.99 14.13
CA ARG A 183 -9.00 6.07 15.08
C ARG A 183 -8.59 5.57 16.47
N LYS A 184 -8.97 4.36 16.85
CA LYS A 184 -8.67 3.74 18.16
C LYS A 184 -7.56 2.70 18.08
N CYS A 185 -7.02 2.49 16.88
CA CYS A 185 -5.88 1.61 16.70
C CYS A 185 -4.67 2.16 17.46
N ASN A 186 -3.94 1.26 18.06
CA ASN A 186 -2.66 1.53 18.70
C ASN A 186 -1.60 0.53 18.25
N VAL A 187 -0.37 0.72 18.71
CA VAL A 187 0.78 -0.12 18.36
C VAL A 187 0.51 -1.60 18.65
N ASP A 188 -0.09 -1.93 19.81
CA ASP A 188 -0.33 -3.32 20.22
C ASP A 188 -1.24 -4.05 19.23
N HIS A 189 -2.27 -3.39 18.68
CA HIS A 189 -3.18 -3.99 17.69
C HIS A 189 -2.43 -4.37 16.41
N VAL A 190 -1.57 -3.48 15.91
CA VAL A 190 -0.81 -3.70 14.67
C VAL A 190 0.26 -4.76 14.88
N GLN A 191 1.01 -4.69 15.97
CA GLN A 191 2.05 -5.66 16.29
C GLN A 191 1.49 -7.06 16.51
N MET A 192 0.33 -7.19 17.19
CA MET A 192 -0.34 -8.48 17.36
C MET A 192 -0.67 -9.12 16.01
N ALA A 193 -1.21 -8.34 15.07
CA ALA A 193 -1.54 -8.82 13.73
C ALA A 193 -0.30 -9.22 12.92
N ILE A 194 0.76 -8.41 12.96
CA ILE A 194 2.04 -8.71 12.31
C ILE A 194 2.66 -9.99 12.90
N ASN A 195 2.68 -10.11 14.22
CA ASN A 195 3.21 -11.30 14.89
C ASN A 195 2.41 -12.58 14.54
N ASP A 196 1.09 -12.45 14.38
CA ASP A 196 0.23 -13.57 13.99
C ASP A 196 0.53 -14.02 12.55
N PHE A 197 0.68 -13.07 11.62
CA PHE A 197 1.13 -13.33 10.26
C PHE A 197 2.48 -14.06 10.24
N GLN A 198 3.50 -13.54 10.91
CA GLN A 198 4.84 -14.13 10.93
C GLN A 198 4.89 -15.54 11.53
N ARG A 199 3.95 -15.86 12.45
CA ARG A 199 3.81 -17.23 12.99
C ARG A 199 3.21 -18.20 11.99
N ARG A 200 2.31 -17.74 11.13
CA ARG A 200 1.66 -18.58 10.10
C ARG A 200 2.64 -18.87 8.97
N ASP A 201 3.36 -17.89 8.49
CA ASP A 201 4.34 -18.02 7.42
C ASP A 201 5.40 -19.09 7.76
N ARG A 202 5.91 -19.13 8.99
CA ARG A 202 6.85 -20.17 9.46
C ARG A 202 6.28 -21.59 9.43
N ARG A 203 4.96 -21.79 9.42
CA ARG A 203 4.35 -23.12 9.39
C ARG A 203 4.17 -23.64 7.97
N PHE A 204 4.09 -22.79 6.99
CA PHE A 204 3.86 -23.15 5.59
C PHE A 204 5.11 -23.05 4.71
N GLY A 205 6.17 -22.38 5.18
CA GLY A 205 7.45 -22.24 4.49
C GLY A 205 8.36 -23.47 4.54
N GLY A 206 7.94 -24.54 5.17
CA GLY A 206 8.68 -25.81 5.26
C GLY A 206 8.04 -26.90 4.40
N VAL A 207 8.10 -26.79 3.09
CA VAL A 207 7.94 -27.97 2.22
C VAL A 207 9.34 -28.56 2.08
N ASP A 208 9.64 -29.53 2.95
CA ASP A 208 10.82 -30.37 2.79
C ASP A 208 10.73 -31.08 1.43
N SER A 209 11.71 -30.81 0.58
CA SER A 209 11.99 -31.50 -0.69
C SER A 209 12.77 -32.79 -0.45
#